data_484d96ae9a3220669146152e8f9ca773
#
_entry.id   484d96ae9a3220669146152e8f9ca773
#
_cell.length_a   1.000
_cell.length_b   1.000
_cell.length_c   1.000
_cell.angle_alpha   90.00
_cell.angle_beta   90.00
_cell.angle_gamma   90.00
#
_symmetry.space_group_name_H-M   'P 1'
#
loop_
_entity.id
_entity.type
_entity.pdbx_description
1 polymer ?
#
loop_
_entity_poly.entity_id
_entity_poly.type
_entity_poly.pdbx_seq_one_letter_code
_entity_poly.pdbx_strand_id
1 'polypeptide(L)'
;KEAPSETTDGRGVIFDLLCKDRDGTIFIVELQNARQDYFYERALYYLCRMIASQGKKGESWKFKLVPVYGIFLLNFKSGETDKVRTDLVIADRDTGKQKGRNFREIFIEFPLFNKTEAECETPLDYWLYNIKNMEQLEHLSFKGQKALFVRLEELARIANMNKKERAEYEAALKIYRDNENVMDYAVTTAEKKGLEKGIAIGEERGVLKTARLMKQNGISFEQIKLCTGLSDEEIENL
;
A
#
# COMPACT_ATOMS: atom_id res chain seq x y z
N LYS A 1 5.89 -10.65 11.56
CA LYS A 1 7.05 -11.15 12.33
C LYS A 1 8.24 -10.27 12.02
N GLU A 2 8.91 -9.73 13.04
CA GLU A 2 10.10 -8.90 12.87
C GLU A 2 11.29 -9.75 12.40
N ALA A 3 11.97 -9.27 11.34
CA ALA A 3 13.33 -9.70 11.07
C ALA A 3 14.26 -8.62 11.65
N PRO A 4 15.01 -8.91 12.74
CA PRO A 4 15.89 -7.94 13.37
C PRO A 4 16.99 -7.52 12.40
N SER A 5 17.44 -6.27 12.53
CA SER A 5 18.62 -5.78 11.85
C SER A 5 19.86 -6.49 12.41
N GLU A 6 20.68 -7.09 11.56
CA GLU A 6 21.97 -7.67 11.97
C GLU A 6 23.08 -6.63 12.19
N THR A 7 22.81 -5.38 11.84
CA THR A 7 23.72 -4.24 12.03
C THR A 7 23.04 -3.19 12.88
N THR A 8 23.80 -2.50 13.74
CA THR A 8 23.33 -1.41 14.61
C THR A 8 22.65 -0.28 13.85
N ASP A 9 22.94 -0.10 12.57
CA ASP A 9 22.39 0.95 11.69
C ASP A 9 21.37 0.43 10.65
N GLY A 10 21.07 -0.87 10.66
CA GLY A 10 20.13 -1.47 9.70
C GLY A 10 18.68 -1.27 10.12
N ARG A 11 17.84 -0.80 9.19
CA ARG A 11 16.39 -0.69 9.42
C ARG A 11 15.78 -2.09 9.56
N GLY A 12 15.12 -2.36 10.68
CA GLY A 12 14.32 -3.57 10.89
C GLY A 12 13.17 -3.64 9.89
N VAL A 13 12.72 -4.85 9.58
CA VAL A 13 11.59 -5.10 8.68
C VAL A 13 10.49 -5.79 9.46
N ILE A 14 9.27 -5.23 9.38
CA ILE A 14 8.06 -5.83 9.95
C ILE A 14 7.23 -6.32 8.77
N PHE A 15 6.85 -7.58 8.82
CA PHE A 15 5.98 -8.20 7.80
C PHE A 15 4.57 -8.37 8.36
N ASP A 16 3.55 -8.12 7.53
CA ASP A 16 2.17 -8.43 7.90
C ASP A 16 2.04 -9.93 8.15
N LEU A 17 2.44 -10.74 7.19
CA LEU A 17 2.49 -12.20 7.33
C LEU A 17 3.81 -12.74 6.79
N LEU A 18 4.43 -13.64 7.55
CA LEU A 18 5.60 -14.40 7.14
C LEU A 18 5.28 -15.89 7.26
N CYS A 19 5.19 -16.57 6.14
CA CYS A 19 4.83 -17.98 6.06
C CYS A 19 5.99 -18.81 5.52
N LYS A 20 6.00 -20.08 5.86
CA LYS A 20 6.94 -21.05 5.32
C LYS A 20 6.15 -22.31 4.93
N ASP A 21 6.36 -22.81 3.72
CA ASP A 21 5.75 -24.05 3.30
C ASP A 21 6.55 -25.28 3.73
N ARG A 22 6.06 -26.49 3.36
CA ARG A 22 6.67 -27.76 3.72
C ARG A 22 8.06 -27.95 3.09
N ASP A 23 8.28 -27.36 1.90
CA ASP A 23 9.54 -27.44 1.17
C ASP A 23 10.55 -26.40 1.65
N GLY A 24 10.13 -25.57 2.60
CA GLY A 24 10.94 -24.52 3.20
C GLY A 24 10.89 -23.20 2.46
N THR A 25 10.11 -23.08 1.38
CA THR A 25 9.88 -21.82 0.67
C THR A 25 9.26 -20.78 1.60
N ILE A 26 9.80 -19.58 1.60
CA ILE A 26 9.37 -18.47 2.45
C ILE A 26 8.44 -17.57 1.65
N PHE A 27 7.28 -17.24 2.24
CA PHE A 27 6.32 -16.29 1.68
C PHE A 27 6.18 -15.10 2.61
N ILE A 28 6.40 -13.91 2.05
CA ILE A 28 6.05 -12.63 2.66
C ILE A 28 4.72 -12.22 2.04
N VAL A 29 3.71 -11.93 2.86
CA VAL A 29 2.43 -11.40 2.37
C VAL A 29 2.21 -10.06 3.02
N GLU A 30 1.99 -9.04 2.19
CA GLU A 30 1.77 -7.65 2.60
C GLU A 30 0.45 -7.15 2.01
N LEU A 31 -0.34 -6.46 2.84
CA LEU A 31 -1.58 -5.81 2.43
C LEU A 31 -1.39 -4.30 2.41
N GLN A 32 -1.66 -3.68 1.28
CA GLN A 32 -1.49 -2.24 1.11
C GLN A 32 -2.81 -1.59 0.68
N ASN A 33 -3.38 -0.75 1.54
CA ASN A 33 -4.65 -0.07 1.28
C ASN A 33 -4.48 1.22 0.47
N ALA A 34 -3.33 1.88 0.58
CA ALA A 34 -3.06 3.13 -0.09
C ALA A 34 -1.70 3.10 -0.79
N ARG A 35 -1.62 3.84 -1.90
CA ARG A 35 -0.36 4.03 -2.61
C ARG A 35 0.64 4.76 -1.71
N GLN A 36 1.86 4.25 -1.68
CA GLN A 36 2.99 4.86 -0.98
C GLN A 36 4.13 5.05 -1.97
N ASP A 37 4.87 6.16 -1.80
CA ASP A 37 6.11 6.36 -2.53
C ASP A 37 7.11 5.27 -2.17
N TYR A 38 7.91 4.86 -3.15
CA TYR A 38 8.95 3.83 -2.97
C TYR A 38 8.41 2.45 -2.56
N PHE A 39 7.15 2.14 -2.90
CA PHE A 39 6.54 0.87 -2.53
C PHE A 39 7.28 -0.34 -3.15
N TYR A 40 7.65 -0.25 -4.43
CA TYR A 40 8.38 -1.32 -5.12
C TYR A 40 9.78 -1.51 -4.56
N GLU A 41 10.50 -0.42 -4.27
CA GLU A 41 11.81 -0.48 -3.63
C GLU A 41 11.73 -1.10 -2.24
N ARG A 42 10.67 -0.81 -1.51
CA ARG A 42 10.42 -1.40 -0.19
C ARG A 42 10.14 -2.90 -0.32
N ALA A 43 9.32 -3.31 -1.28
CA ALA A 43 9.02 -4.72 -1.56
C ALA A 43 10.31 -5.48 -1.87
N LEU A 44 11.12 -4.96 -2.79
CA LEU A 44 12.42 -5.49 -3.15
C LEU A 44 13.36 -5.58 -1.92
N TYR A 45 13.44 -4.52 -1.13
CA TYR A 45 14.25 -4.50 0.09
C TYR A 45 13.85 -5.62 1.06
N TYR A 46 12.54 -5.85 1.22
CA TYR A 46 12.02 -6.89 2.10
C TYR A 46 12.45 -8.28 1.66
N LEU A 47 12.34 -8.58 0.35
CA LEU A 47 12.79 -9.88 -0.18
C LEU A 47 14.30 -10.04 -0.06
N CYS A 48 15.08 -9.02 -0.40
CA CYS A 48 16.53 -9.04 -0.27
C CYS A 48 16.98 -9.28 1.17
N ARG A 49 16.34 -8.63 2.13
CA ARG A 49 16.61 -8.84 3.57
C ARG A 49 16.33 -10.28 3.98
N MET A 50 15.20 -10.85 3.54
CA MET A 50 14.85 -12.22 3.85
C MET A 50 15.79 -13.24 3.18
N ILE A 51 16.25 -12.96 1.97
CA ILE A 51 17.27 -13.79 1.30
C ILE A 51 18.60 -13.70 2.05
N ALA A 52 19.04 -12.48 2.39
CA ALA A 52 20.29 -12.26 3.11
C ALA A 52 20.30 -12.92 4.50
N SER A 53 19.15 -12.92 5.19
CA SER A 53 19.02 -13.55 6.53
C SER A 53 19.19 -15.07 6.55
N GLN A 54 19.23 -15.71 5.39
CA GLN A 54 19.52 -17.14 5.27
C GLN A 54 21.01 -17.44 5.38
N GLY A 55 21.86 -16.42 5.29
CA GLY A 55 23.32 -16.54 5.42
C GLY A 55 23.70 -17.11 6.79
N LYS A 56 24.58 -18.10 6.80
CA LYS A 56 25.12 -18.70 8.01
C LYS A 56 26.63 -18.49 8.06
N LYS A 57 27.14 -18.15 9.22
CA LYS A 57 28.60 -18.10 9.44
C LYS A 57 29.17 -19.52 9.44
N GLY A 58 30.31 -19.71 8.77
CA GLY A 58 31.08 -20.94 8.78
C GLY A 58 31.25 -21.57 7.40
N GLU A 59 32.27 -22.42 7.28
CA GLU A 59 32.68 -23.04 6.01
C GLU A 59 31.69 -24.10 5.49
N SER A 60 30.78 -24.60 6.34
CA SER A 60 29.80 -25.61 5.97
C SER A 60 28.62 -25.09 5.16
N TRP A 61 28.40 -23.75 5.12
CA TRP A 61 27.32 -23.17 4.34
C TRP A 61 27.72 -23.03 2.87
N LYS A 62 27.07 -23.80 2.00
CA LYS A 62 27.34 -23.86 0.55
C LYS A 62 26.45 -22.90 -0.26
N PHE A 63 26.03 -21.77 0.29
CA PHE A 63 25.12 -20.80 -0.35
C PHE A 63 23.81 -21.42 -0.85
N LYS A 64 23.31 -22.47 -0.19
CA LYS A 64 22.02 -23.08 -0.51
C LYS A 64 20.91 -22.20 0.03
N LEU A 65 20.29 -21.42 -0.85
CA LEU A 65 19.14 -20.58 -0.54
C LEU A 65 17.83 -21.32 -0.77
N VAL A 66 16.86 -21.14 0.09
CA VAL A 66 15.45 -21.48 -0.18
C VAL A 66 14.77 -20.32 -0.89
N PRO A 67 13.74 -20.59 -1.72
CA PRO A 67 12.99 -19.54 -2.40
C PRO A 67 12.34 -18.58 -1.41
N VAL A 68 12.32 -17.28 -1.77
CA VAL A 68 11.59 -16.23 -1.07
C VAL A 68 10.65 -15.56 -2.06
N TYR A 69 9.36 -15.60 -1.78
CA TYR A 69 8.33 -15.00 -2.61
C TYR A 69 7.61 -13.91 -1.82
N GLY A 70 7.50 -12.71 -2.40
CA GLY A 70 6.66 -11.63 -1.88
C GLY A 70 5.32 -11.64 -2.58
N ILE A 71 4.23 -11.58 -1.84
CA ILE A 71 2.86 -11.46 -2.33
C ILE A 71 2.32 -10.16 -1.78
N PHE A 72 2.11 -9.19 -2.67
CA PHE A 72 1.68 -7.85 -2.33
C PHE A 72 0.25 -7.65 -2.82
N LEU A 73 -0.69 -7.55 -1.88
CA LEU A 73 -2.11 -7.36 -2.13
C LEU A 73 -2.43 -5.87 -2.08
N LEU A 74 -2.72 -5.27 -3.24
CA LEU A 74 -2.88 -3.83 -3.40
C LEU A 74 -4.35 -3.46 -3.56
N ASN A 75 -4.85 -2.59 -2.69
CA ASN A 75 -6.19 -2.01 -2.79
C ASN A 75 -6.19 -0.69 -3.61
N PHE A 76 -5.22 -0.52 -4.49
CA PHE A 76 -5.09 0.61 -5.39
C PHE A 76 -4.53 0.15 -6.74
N LYS A 77 -4.70 1.00 -7.78
CA LYS A 77 -4.06 0.79 -9.08
C LYS A 77 -2.66 1.41 -9.05
N SER A 78 -1.64 0.64 -9.39
CA SER A 78 -0.27 1.15 -9.51
C SER A 78 -0.10 2.11 -10.67
N GLY A 79 -0.87 1.89 -11.73
CA GLY A 79 -0.74 2.60 -13.01
C GLY A 79 0.36 2.04 -13.93
N GLU A 80 1.04 0.98 -13.52
CA GLU A 80 2.13 0.36 -14.29
C GLU A 80 1.66 -0.84 -15.12
N THR A 81 0.49 -1.38 -14.80
CA THR A 81 -0.07 -2.55 -15.47
C THR A 81 -1.59 -2.51 -15.51
N ASP A 82 -2.17 -3.15 -16.52
CA ASP A 82 -3.61 -3.41 -16.61
C ASP A 82 -3.98 -4.83 -16.16
N LYS A 83 -2.99 -5.58 -15.64
CA LYS A 83 -3.17 -6.96 -15.20
C LYS A 83 -3.52 -7.01 -13.72
N VAL A 84 -4.47 -7.85 -13.36
CA VAL A 84 -4.80 -8.13 -11.94
C VAL A 84 -3.60 -8.68 -11.18
N ARG A 85 -2.76 -9.48 -11.86
CA ARG A 85 -1.57 -10.09 -11.29
C ARG A 85 -0.35 -9.80 -12.16
N THR A 86 0.71 -9.33 -11.52
CA THR A 86 2.04 -9.12 -12.13
C THR A 86 3.07 -9.90 -11.34
N ASP A 87 3.86 -10.73 -12.03
CA ASP A 87 4.95 -11.49 -11.44
C ASP A 87 6.28 -10.92 -11.93
N LEU A 88 7.11 -10.44 -11.00
CA LEU A 88 8.48 -10.01 -11.29
C LEU A 88 9.45 -11.13 -10.89
N VAL A 89 10.38 -11.41 -11.77
CA VAL A 89 11.38 -12.47 -11.63
C VAL A 89 12.75 -12.01 -12.13
N ILE A 90 13.80 -12.68 -11.68
CA ILE A 90 15.12 -12.46 -12.23
C ILE A 90 15.23 -13.22 -13.56
N ALA A 91 15.51 -12.49 -14.64
CA ALA A 91 15.61 -13.04 -15.98
C ALA A 91 16.84 -12.51 -16.71
N ASP A 92 17.29 -13.27 -17.68
CA ASP A 92 18.28 -12.83 -18.63
C ASP A 92 17.70 -11.71 -19.52
N ARG A 93 18.41 -10.60 -19.63
CA ARG A 93 17.90 -9.39 -20.29
C ARG A 93 17.58 -9.61 -21.76
N ASP A 94 18.42 -10.36 -22.47
CA ASP A 94 18.34 -10.46 -23.92
C ASP A 94 17.36 -11.57 -24.35
N THR A 95 17.30 -12.64 -23.58
CA THR A 95 16.46 -13.81 -23.90
C THR A 95 15.14 -13.87 -23.15
N GLY A 96 14.97 -13.07 -22.09
CA GLY A 96 13.83 -13.15 -21.18
C GLY A 96 13.80 -14.44 -20.35
N LYS A 97 14.78 -15.30 -20.46
CA LYS A 97 14.81 -16.60 -19.78
C LYS A 97 15.02 -16.39 -18.27
N GLN A 98 14.08 -16.86 -17.47
CA GLN A 98 14.16 -16.79 -16.01
C GLN A 98 15.41 -17.52 -15.50
N LYS A 99 16.16 -16.88 -14.61
CA LYS A 99 17.33 -17.41 -13.93
C LYS A 99 17.01 -17.69 -12.45
N GLY A 100 17.11 -18.96 -12.08
CA GLY A 100 16.80 -19.38 -10.70
C GLY A 100 15.32 -19.31 -10.36
N ARG A 101 14.98 -19.81 -9.18
CA ARG A 101 13.60 -19.80 -8.66
C ARG A 101 13.53 -19.21 -7.24
N ASN A 102 14.62 -18.60 -6.79
CA ASN A 102 14.78 -18.19 -5.41
C ASN A 102 14.16 -16.81 -5.10
N PHE A 103 13.70 -16.10 -6.15
CA PHE A 103 13.13 -14.76 -6.03
C PHE A 103 11.89 -14.62 -6.90
N ARG A 104 10.81 -14.10 -6.34
CA ARG A 104 9.61 -13.69 -7.07
C ARG A 104 8.86 -12.62 -6.27
N GLU A 105 8.47 -11.55 -6.93
CA GLU A 105 7.50 -10.59 -6.42
C GLU A 105 6.19 -10.76 -7.17
N ILE A 106 5.10 -10.90 -6.45
CA ILE A 106 3.76 -11.10 -7.00
C ILE A 106 2.90 -9.94 -6.51
N PHE A 107 2.55 -9.04 -7.42
CA PHE A 107 1.64 -7.93 -7.14
C PHE A 107 0.24 -8.29 -7.62
N ILE A 108 -0.74 -8.10 -6.76
CA ILE A 108 -2.16 -8.36 -7.04
C ILE A 108 -2.93 -7.08 -6.78
N GLU A 109 -3.46 -6.46 -7.84
CA GLU A 109 -4.20 -5.20 -7.80
C GLU A 109 -5.70 -5.47 -7.78
N PHE A 110 -6.33 -5.45 -6.61
CA PHE A 110 -7.76 -5.70 -6.44
C PHE A 110 -8.67 -4.80 -7.27
N PRO A 111 -8.39 -3.49 -7.46
CA PRO A 111 -9.24 -2.64 -8.30
C PRO A 111 -9.29 -3.04 -9.78
N LEU A 112 -8.33 -3.84 -10.26
CA LEU A 112 -8.32 -4.37 -11.62
C LEU A 112 -9.11 -5.70 -11.74
N PHE A 113 -9.42 -6.35 -10.62
CA PHE A 113 -10.24 -7.57 -10.61
C PHE A 113 -11.73 -7.20 -10.64
N ASN A 114 -12.39 -7.40 -11.78
CA ASN A 114 -13.79 -7.02 -12.01
C ASN A 114 -14.70 -8.21 -12.35
N LYS A 115 -14.23 -9.45 -12.14
CA LYS A 115 -15.04 -10.65 -12.38
C LYS A 115 -16.15 -10.76 -11.33
N THR A 116 -17.34 -11.12 -11.80
CA THR A 116 -18.44 -11.62 -10.96
C THR A 116 -18.14 -13.05 -10.50
N GLU A 117 -18.90 -13.57 -9.55
CA GLU A 117 -18.73 -14.95 -9.09
C GLU A 117 -18.90 -15.97 -10.22
N ALA A 118 -19.86 -15.74 -11.12
CA ALA A 118 -20.13 -16.62 -12.26
C ALA A 118 -18.99 -16.63 -13.30
N GLU A 119 -18.19 -15.58 -13.36
CA GLU A 119 -17.04 -15.45 -14.28
C GLU A 119 -15.73 -15.97 -13.67
N CYS A 120 -15.77 -16.40 -12.40
CA CYS A 120 -14.61 -16.99 -11.74
C CYS A 120 -14.40 -18.43 -12.24
N GLU A 121 -13.24 -18.68 -12.85
CA GLU A 121 -12.88 -19.99 -13.41
C GLU A 121 -11.74 -20.66 -12.66
N THR A 122 -10.80 -19.86 -12.14
CA THR A 122 -9.58 -20.35 -11.49
C THR A 122 -9.68 -20.27 -9.97
N PRO A 123 -8.92 -21.11 -9.22
CA PRO A 123 -8.81 -20.96 -7.77
C PRO A 123 -8.39 -19.54 -7.33
N LEU A 124 -7.54 -18.87 -8.12
CA LEU A 124 -7.13 -17.50 -7.85
C LEU A 124 -8.31 -16.53 -8.00
N ASP A 125 -9.15 -16.68 -9.04
CA ASP A 125 -10.33 -15.84 -9.23
C ASP A 125 -11.26 -15.93 -8.01
N TYR A 126 -11.55 -17.15 -7.54
CA TYR A 126 -12.40 -17.35 -6.37
C TYR A 126 -11.80 -16.73 -5.10
N TRP A 127 -10.48 -16.83 -4.91
CA TRP A 127 -9.80 -16.18 -3.80
C TRP A 127 -9.94 -14.67 -3.86
N LEU A 128 -9.66 -14.09 -5.02
CA LEU A 128 -9.74 -12.63 -5.21
C LEU A 128 -11.17 -12.13 -5.06
N TYR A 129 -12.15 -12.84 -5.62
CA TYR A 129 -13.57 -12.51 -5.47
C TYR A 129 -14.00 -12.50 -4.00
N ASN A 130 -13.67 -13.55 -3.27
CA ASN A 130 -14.04 -13.67 -1.86
C ASN A 130 -13.35 -12.61 -0.99
N ILE A 131 -12.07 -12.35 -1.20
CA ILE A 131 -11.35 -11.31 -0.43
C ILE A 131 -11.91 -9.92 -0.74
N LYS A 132 -12.11 -9.60 -2.01
CA LYS A 132 -12.61 -8.28 -2.45
C LYS A 132 -14.02 -7.98 -1.93
N ASN A 133 -14.87 -9.01 -1.83
CA ASN A 133 -16.27 -8.84 -1.46
C ASN A 133 -16.58 -9.36 -0.05
N MET A 134 -15.57 -9.61 0.78
CA MET A 134 -15.72 -10.25 2.10
C MET A 134 -16.72 -9.54 3.01
N GLU A 135 -16.80 -8.22 2.96
CA GLU A 135 -17.74 -7.43 3.78
C GLU A 135 -19.20 -7.55 3.32
N GLN A 136 -19.43 -7.92 2.05
CA GLN A 136 -20.76 -7.96 1.45
C GLN A 136 -21.29 -9.38 1.30
N LEU A 137 -20.45 -10.38 1.48
CA LEU A 137 -20.82 -11.78 1.35
C LEU A 137 -21.40 -12.32 2.66
N GLU A 138 -22.71 -12.55 2.70
CA GLU A 138 -23.34 -13.33 3.78
C GLU A 138 -22.84 -14.77 3.82
N HIS A 139 -22.47 -15.31 2.65
CA HIS A 139 -21.88 -16.64 2.49
C HIS A 139 -20.81 -16.63 1.40
N LEU A 140 -19.66 -17.23 1.70
CA LEU A 140 -18.64 -17.50 0.68
C LEU A 140 -19.18 -18.51 -0.35
N SER A 141 -18.86 -18.34 -1.63
CA SER A 141 -19.24 -19.29 -2.64
C SER A 141 -18.74 -20.70 -2.28
N PHE A 142 -19.52 -21.74 -2.62
CA PHE A 142 -19.20 -23.14 -2.23
C PHE A 142 -17.80 -23.57 -2.70
N LYS A 143 -17.36 -23.12 -3.87
CA LYS A 143 -16.01 -23.42 -4.38
C LYS A 143 -14.92 -22.67 -3.63
N GLY A 144 -15.15 -21.39 -3.30
CA GLY A 144 -14.26 -20.60 -2.47
C GLY A 144 -14.27 -21.04 -1.01
N GLN A 145 -15.42 -21.46 -0.50
CA GLN A 145 -15.54 -22.02 0.87
C GLN A 145 -14.65 -23.24 1.06
N LYS A 146 -14.67 -24.19 0.14
CA LYS A 146 -13.87 -25.43 0.30
C LYS A 146 -12.36 -25.15 0.32
N ALA A 147 -11.87 -24.30 -0.57
CA ALA A 147 -10.46 -23.89 -0.58
C ALA A 147 -10.08 -23.06 0.66
N LEU A 148 -10.98 -22.15 1.07
CA LEU A 148 -10.79 -21.28 2.24
C LEU A 148 -10.83 -22.10 3.55
N PHE A 149 -11.81 -23.00 3.70
CA PHE A 149 -11.94 -23.80 4.93
C PHE A 149 -10.81 -24.81 5.08
N VAL A 150 -10.37 -25.48 4.02
CA VAL A 150 -9.21 -26.38 4.08
C VAL A 150 -7.96 -25.59 4.49
N ARG A 151 -7.82 -24.38 4.00
CA ARG A 151 -6.65 -23.54 4.34
C ARG A 151 -6.80 -22.89 5.71
N LEU A 152 -7.99 -22.49 6.12
CA LEU A 152 -8.26 -22.01 7.48
C LEU A 152 -8.10 -23.12 8.51
N GLU A 153 -8.47 -24.38 8.22
CA GLU A 153 -8.14 -25.51 9.09
C GLU A 153 -6.63 -25.75 9.20
N GLU A 154 -5.89 -25.66 8.10
CA GLU A 154 -4.42 -25.71 8.15
C GLU A 154 -3.83 -24.54 8.96
N LEU A 155 -4.36 -23.33 8.78
CA LEU A 155 -3.93 -22.15 9.53
C LEU A 155 -4.40 -22.19 11.00
N ALA A 156 -5.58 -22.72 11.28
CA ALA A 156 -6.06 -22.91 12.65
C ALA A 156 -5.28 -24.01 13.41
N ARG A 157 -4.79 -25.04 12.70
CA ARG A 157 -3.81 -25.99 13.27
C ARG A 157 -2.45 -25.35 13.58
N ILE A 158 -2.06 -24.33 12.80
CA ILE A 158 -0.86 -23.52 13.05
C ILE A 158 -1.15 -22.47 14.14
N ALA A 159 -2.40 -22.05 14.30
CA ALA A 159 -2.89 -21.04 15.27
C ALA A 159 -3.27 -21.64 16.64
N ASN A 160 -2.77 -22.80 17.02
CA ASN A 160 -2.55 -23.10 18.44
C ASN A 160 -1.42 -22.19 18.95
N MET A 161 -1.65 -20.86 18.76
CA MET A 161 -0.80 -19.84 19.32
C MET A 161 -0.77 -20.05 20.83
N ASN A 162 0.40 -20.30 21.36
CA ASN A 162 0.57 -20.27 22.80
C ASN A 162 0.27 -18.85 23.33
N LYS A 163 0.02 -18.72 24.61
CA LYS A 163 -0.39 -17.46 25.26
C LYS A 163 0.55 -16.27 24.97
N LYS A 164 1.83 -16.55 24.72
CA LYS A 164 2.87 -15.56 24.44
C LYS A 164 2.76 -15.05 23.00
N GLU A 165 2.59 -15.94 22.03
CA GLU A 165 2.42 -15.58 20.61
C GLU A 165 1.14 -14.77 20.37
N ARG A 166 0.07 -15.09 21.09
CA ARG A 166 -1.19 -14.32 21.05
C ARG A 166 -1.03 -12.91 21.62
N ALA A 167 -0.28 -12.76 22.71
CA ALA A 167 0.01 -11.46 23.30
C ALA A 167 0.89 -10.59 22.39
N GLU A 168 1.87 -11.18 21.70
CA GLU A 168 2.71 -10.51 20.72
C GLU A 168 1.89 -10.05 19.50
N TYR A 169 0.97 -10.88 19.02
CA TYR A 169 0.05 -10.52 17.93
C TYR A 169 -0.90 -9.38 18.33
N GLU A 170 -1.50 -9.44 19.51
CA GLU A 170 -2.39 -8.38 20.00
C GLU A 170 -1.66 -7.05 20.21
N ALA A 171 -0.41 -7.08 20.67
CA ALA A 171 0.43 -5.90 20.81
C ALA A 171 0.79 -5.28 19.46
N ALA A 172 1.14 -6.09 18.46
CA ALA A 172 1.41 -5.63 17.10
C ALA A 172 0.16 -5.01 16.44
N LEU A 173 -1.01 -5.62 16.64
CA LEU A 173 -2.28 -5.12 16.14
C LEU A 173 -2.66 -3.77 16.77
N LYS A 174 -2.35 -3.57 18.05
CA LYS A 174 -2.56 -2.29 18.74
C LYS A 174 -1.68 -1.19 18.13
N ILE A 175 -0.38 -1.47 17.94
CA ILE A 175 0.56 -0.53 17.31
C ILE A 175 0.10 -0.18 15.89
N TYR A 176 -0.38 -1.14 15.13
CA TYR A 176 -0.92 -0.90 13.79
C TYR A 176 -2.11 0.06 13.82
N ARG A 177 -3.10 -0.19 14.69
CA ARG A 177 -4.28 0.66 14.85
C ARG A 177 -3.94 2.07 15.33
N ASP A 178 -2.99 2.19 16.25
CA ASP A 178 -2.52 3.47 16.75
C ASP A 178 -1.85 4.28 15.62
N ASN A 179 -1.05 3.64 14.78
CA ASN A 179 -0.42 4.27 13.62
C ASN A 179 -1.46 4.68 12.55
N GLU A 180 -2.46 3.86 12.28
CA GLU A 180 -3.55 4.17 11.35
C GLU A 180 -4.33 5.41 11.82
N ASN A 181 -4.70 5.47 13.10
CA ASN A 181 -5.38 6.63 13.69
C ASN A 181 -4.54 7.92 13.61
N VAL A 182 -3.22 7.83 13.82
CA VAL A 182 -2.30 8.98 13.68
C VAL A 182 -2.23 9.45 12.23
N MET A 183 -2.17 8.53 11.27
CA MET A 183 -2.17 8.85 9.85
C MET A 183 -3.48 9.50 9.41
N ASP A 184 -4.62 8.96 9.79
CA ASP A 184 -5.95 9.51 9.48
C ASP A 184 -6.10 10.93 10.04
N TYR A 185 -5.65 11.14 11.27
CA TYR A 185 -5.64 12.47 11.87
C TYR A 185 -4.73 13.45 11.10
N ALA A 186 -3.55 13.01 10.69
CA ALA A 186 -2.62 13.84 9.94
C ALA A 186 -3.19 14.22 8.55
N VAL A 187 -3.80 13.25 7.84
CA VAL A 187 -4.44 13.48 6.54
C VAL A 187 -5.60 14.45 6.68
N THR A 188 -6.54 14.19 7.61
CA THR A 188 -7.72 15.05 7.84
C THR A 188 -7.30 16.48 8.22
N THR A 189 -6.25 16.61 9.04
CA THR A 189 -5.71 17.92 9.43
C THR A 189 -5.06 18.65 8.26
N ALA A 190 -4.33 17.93 7.40
CA ALA A 190 -3.70 18.49 6.22
C ALA A 190 -4.74 18.95 5.18
N GLU A 191 -5.78 18.14 4.95
CA GLU A 191 -6.90 18.48 4.06
C GLU A 191 -7.63 19.73 4.54
N LYS A 192 -7.95 19.81 5.83
CA LYS A 192 -8.63 20.98 6.42
C LYS A 192 -7.78 22.24 6.24
N LYS A 193 -6.49 22.18 6.57
CA LYS A 193 -5.57 23.30 6.38
C LYS A 193 -5.37 23.67 4.90
N GLY A 194 -5.37 22.68 4.03
CA GLY A 194 -5.29 22.90 2.59
C GLY A 194 -6.53 23.62 2.04
N LEU A 195 -7.71 23.21 2.49
CA LEU A 195 -8.99 23.84 2.13
C LEU A 195 -9.07 25.29 2.64
N GLU A 196 -8.74 25.53 3.90
CA GLU A 196 -8.72 26.88 4.49
C GLU A 196 -7.77 27.82 3.73
N LYS A 197 -6.56 27.36 3.42
CA LYS A 197 -5.61 28.13 2.58
C LYS A 197 -6.12 28.35 1.15
N GLY A 198 -6.73 27.33 0.56
CA GLY A 198 -7.29 27.42 -0.78
C GLY A 198 -8.43 28.44 -0.87
N ILE A 199 -9.31 28.49 0.13
CA ILE A 199 -10.39 29.48 0.22
C ILE A 199 -9.78 30.89 0.35
N ALA A 200 -8.86 31.11 1.28
CA ALA A 200 -8.25 32.43 1.49
C ALA A 200 -7.54 32.95 0.22
N ILE A 201 -6.76 32.11 -0.47
CA ILE A 201 -6.12 32.46 -1.73
C ILE A 201 -7.16 32.74 -2.83
N GLY A 202 -8.23 31.95 -2.86
CA GLY A 202 -9.32 32.13 -3.83
C GLY A 202 -10.05 33.45 -3.65
N GLU A 203 -10.37 33.82 -2.41
CA GLU A 203 -10.99 35.09 -2.06
C GLU A 203 -10.10 36.28 -2.43
N GLU A 204 -8.83 36.26 -2.05
CA GLU A 204 -7.85 37.31 -2.39
C GLU A 204 -7.74 37.49 -3.91
N ARG A 205 -7.55 36.39 -4.65
CA ARG A 205 -7.50 36.43 -6.11
C ARG A 205 -8.80 36.93 -6.75
N GLY A 206 -9.93 36.56 -6.17
CA GLY A 206 -11.25 37.00 -6.59
C GLY A 206 -11.40 38.52 -6.44
N VAL A 207 -11.02 39.07 -5.31
CA VAL A 207 -11.03 40.51 -5.02
C VAL A 207 -10.12 41.27 -5.98
N LEU A 208 -8.86 40.81 -6.14
CA LEU A 208 -7.91 41.44 -7.07
C LEU A 208 -8.39 41.42 -8.52
N LYS A 209 -8.97 40.29 -8.96
CA LYS A 209 -9.54 40.17 -10.33
C LYS A 209 -10.70 41.12 -10.53
N THR A 210 -11.61 41.22 -9.56
CA THR A 210 -12.75 42.13 -9.61
C THR A 210 -12.28 43.58 -9.62
N ALA A 211 -11.36 43.98 -8.75
CA ALA A 211 -10.79 45.32 -8.72
C ALA A 211 -10.13 45.71 -10.07
N ARG A 212 -9.38 44.79 -10.67
CA ARG A 212 -8.76 45.00 -11.99
C ARG A 212 -9.79 45.23 -13.07
N LEU A 213 -10.87 44.45 -13.09
CA LEU A 213 -11.97 44.64 -14.06
C LEU A 213 -12.68 45.97 -13.86
N MET A 214 -12.91 46.35 -12.60
CA MET A 214 -13.53 47.67 -12.28
C MET A 214 -12.65 48.84 -12.76
N LYS A 215 -11.32 48.76 -12.49
CA LYS A 215 -10.34 49.76 -12.98
C LYS A 215 -10.36 49.87 -14.52
N GLN A 216 -10.35 48.75 -15.24
CA GLN A 216 -10.40 48.68 -16.70
C GLN A 216 -11.69 49.27 -17.27
N ASN A 217 -12.79 49.20 -16.56
CA ASN A 217 -14.10 49.76 -16.96
C ASN A 217 -14.30 51.21 -16.47
N GLY A 218 -13.26 51.89 -15.98
CA GLY A 218 -13.31 53.29 -15.62
C GLY A 218 -14.05 53.62 -14.33
N ILE A 219 -14.24 52.64 -13.44
CA ILE A 219 -14.83 52.87 -12.12
C ILE A 219 -13.83 53.66 -11.27
N SER A 220 -14.34 54.66 -10.49
CA SER A 220 -13.49 55.50 -9.66
C SER A 220 -12.80 54.68 -8.53
N PHE A 221 -11.61 55.11 -8.11
CA PHE A 221 -10.83 54.49 -7.07
C PHE A 221 -11.61 54.39 -5.75
N GLU A 222 -12.38 55.43 -5.40
CA GLU A 222 -13.24 55.44 -4.22
C GLU A 222 -14.28 54.31 -4.26
N GLN A 223 -14.89 54.07 -5.41
CA GLN A 223 -15.86 52.98 -5.59
C GLN A 223 -15.19 51.59 -5.55
N ILE A 224 -14.01 51.46 -6.18
CA ILE A 224 -13.25 50.20 -6.13
C ILE A 224 -12.87 49.89 -4.69
N LYS A 225 -12.37 50.86 -3.95
CA LYS A 225 -11.99 50.71 -2.53
C LYS A 225 -13.19 50.32 -1.66
N LEU A 226 -14.34 50.95 -1.90
CA LEU A 226 -15.57 50.66 -1.15
C LEU A 226 -16.04 49.19 -1.39
N CYS A 227 -15.93 48.71 -2.63
CA CYS A 227 -16.42 47.39 -3.03
C CYS A 227 -15.43 46.25 -2.71
N THR A 228 -14.13 46.53 -2.68
CA THR A 228 -13.09 45.47 -2.58
C THR A 228 -12.30 45.54 -1.29
N GLY A 229 -12.33 46.65 -0.56
CA GLY A 229 -11.53 46.87 0.65
C GLY A 229 -10.04 47.09 0.40
N LEU A 230 -9.60 47.18 -0.86
CA LEU A 230 -8.19 47.42 -1.24
C LEU A 230 -7.79 48.88 -0.94
N SER A 231 -6.55 49.07 -0.60
CA SER A 231 -5.95 50.40 -0.42
C SER A 231 -5.69 51.10 -1.78
N ASP A 232 -5.52 52.42 -1.74
CA ASP A 232 -5.24 53.22 -2.97
C ASP A 232 -3.96 52.73 -3.66
N GLU A 233 -2.93 52.37 -2.89
CA GLU A 233 -1.66 51.84 -3.39
C GLU A 233 -1.84 50.45 -4.06
N GLU A 234 -2.66 49.58 -3.51
CA GLU A 234 -2.99 48.27 -4.12
C GLU A 234 -3.79 48.44 -5.41
N ILE A 235 -4.71 49.42 -5.46
CA ILE A 235 -5.49 49.73 -6.67
C ILE A 235 -4.61 50.35 -7.75
N GLU A 236 -3.62 51.19 -7.40
CA GLU A 236 -2.67 51.76 -8.35
C GLU A 236 -1.81 50.67 -9.02
N ASN A 237 -1.41 49.65 -8.27
CA ASN A 237 -0.55 48.55 -8.72
C ASN A 237 -1.29 47.40 -9.44
N LEU A 238 -2.60 47.49 -9.61
CA LEU A 238 -3.41 46.55 -10.42
C LEU A 238 -3.23 46.82 -11.92
#